data_4775cb79d7ae9bac76314665bb8fda8d
#
_entry.id   4775cb79d7ae9bac76314665bb8fda8d
#
_cell.length_a   1.000
_cell.length_b   1.000
_cell.length_c   1.000
_cell.angle_alpha   90.00
_cell.angle_beta   90.00
_cell.angle_gamma   90.00
#
_symmetry.space_group_name_H-M   'P 1'
#
loop_
_entity.id
_entity.type
_entity.pdbx_description
1 polymer ?
#
loop_
_entity_poly.entity_id
_entity_poly.type
_entity_poly.pdbx_seq_one_letter_code
_entity_poly.pdbx_strand_id
1 'polypeptide(L)'
;MNNLTKYAATLGLVLGWFCSGCGKNALEPATPVPIDCQKFLDKYFEAIKSKDVGKIKEFSSYVSNADREGMPAGSIDMMRETKGKFAAEGFERMNKEFGDFQSYSVISANETTVTTAELAAKKMQGTRLQGVHAEIICKAKFSKKHSALIRLNLFKETQDSEYSVEAWSYQAEP
;
A
#
# COMPACT_ATOMS: atom_id res chain seq x y z
N MET A 1 0.75 38.44 -19.40
CA MET A 1 -0.60 37.84 -19.30
C MET A 1 -0.45 36.34 -19.21
N ASN A 2 -0.76 35.84 -18.14
CA ASN A 2 -0.59 34.70 -17.31
C ASN A 2 -0.97 33.35 -17.92
N ASN A 3 -0.01 32.44 -18.01
CA ASN A 3 -0.19 31.01 -18.32
C ASN A 3 -0.05 30.16 -17.03
N LEU A 4 -0.89 30.40 -16.04
CA LEU A 4 -0.84 29.70 -14.72
C LEU A 4 -2.10 28.86 -14.44
N THR A 5 -2.84 28.42 -15.48
CA THR A 5 -4.14 27.76 -15.26
C THR A 5 -4.25 26.36 -15.88
N LYS A 6 -3.16 25.62 -16.05
CA LYS A 6 -3.23 24.28 -16.69
C LYS A 6 -2.79 23.07 -15.85
N TYR A 7 -2.52 23.21 -14.56
CA TYR A 7 -2.08 22.07 -13.71
C TYR A 7 -2.99 21.72 -12.53
N ALA A 8 -4.26 22.12 -12.57
CA ALA A 8 -5.22 21.85 -11.49
C ALA A 8 -6.25 20.75 -11.79
N ALA A 9 -6.03 19.89 -12.79
CA ALA A 9 -7.09 18.99 -13.27
C ALA A 9 -6.76 17.48 -13.24
N THR A 10 -5.79 17.01 -12.42
CA THR A 10 -5.46 15.57 -12.42
C THR A 10 -5.50 14.93 -11.03
N LEU A 11 -6.05 15.57 -10.01
CA LEU A 11 -6.17 15.01 -8.64
C LEU A 11 -7.61 14.65 -8.25
N GLY A 12 -8.52 14.58 -9.19
CA GLY A 12 -9.97 14.52 -8.93
C GLY A 12 -10.70 13.24 -9.32
N LEU A 13 -10.05 12.10 -9.61
CA LEU A 13 -10.74 10.95 -10.23
C LEU A 13 -10.56 9.60 -9.52
N VAL A 14 -10.27 9.57 -8.22
CA VAL A 14 -10.27 8.31 -7.44
C VAL A 14 -11.42 8.26 -6.40
N LEU A 15 -12.26 9.25 -6.32
CA LEU A 15 -13.33 9.36 -5.31
C LEU A 15 -14.72 8.86 -5.75
N GLY A 16 -14.83 8.14 -6.84
CA GLY A 16 -16.12 7.90 -7.51
C GLY A 16 -16.70 6.48 -7.49
N TRP A 17 -16.32 5.55 -6.57
CA TRP A 17 -16.94 4.21 -6.60
C TRP A 17 -17.29 3.65 -5.20
N PHE A 18 -17.96 4.42 -4.39
CA PHE A 18 -18.62 3.93 -3.19
C PHE A 18 -20.05 4.46 -3.10
N CYS A 19 -20.94 3.98 -3.96
CA CYS A 19 -22.38 4.04 -3.70
C CYS A 19 -23.06 2.92 -4.48
N SER A 20 -23.42 1.84 -3.81
CA SER A 20 -24.66 1.09 -3.96
C SER A 20 -24.46 -0.34 -3.46
N GLY A 21 -25.04 -0.66 -2.31
CA GLY A 21 -25.14 -2.02 -1.83
C GLY A 21 -25.33 -2.10 -0.33
N CYS A 22 -26.45 -1.57 0.19
CA CYS A 22 -26.96 -1.95 1.51
C CYS A 22 -27.42 -3.41 1.46
N GLY A 23 -26.48 -4.34 1.48
CA GLY A 23 -26.70 -5.75 1.75
C GLY A 23 -26.03 -6.06 3.08
N LYS A 24 -26.78 -6.65 4.02
CA LYS A 24 -26.23 -7.27 5.24
C LYS A 24 -25.34 -8.42 4.80
N ASN A 25 -24.09 -8.15 4.44
CA ASN A 25 -23.12 -9.20 4.20
C ASN A 25 -22.67 -9.71 5.57
N ALA A 26 -23.11 -10.91 5.90
CA ALA A 26 -22.42 -11.73 6.87
C ALA A 26 -20.93 -11.69 6.49
N LEU A 27 -20.07 -11.35 7.44
CA LEU A 27 -18.64 -11.38 7.27
C LEU A 27 -18.26 -12.77 6.78
N GLU A 28 -17.91 -12.88 5.51
CA GLU A 28 -17.31 -14.12 5.01
C GLU A 28 -16.08 -14.41 5.89
N PRO A 29 -15.82 -15.70 6.21
CA PRO A 29 -14.67 -16.06 7.01
C PRO A 29 -13.43 -15.50 6.32
N ALA A 30 -12.67 -14.72 7.08
CA ALA A 30 -11.45 -14.06 6.57
C ALA A 30 -10.60 -15.10 5.84
N THR A 31 -10.29 -14.86 4.58
CA THR A 31 -9.36 -15.69 3.81
C THR A 31 -8.06 -15.76 4.62
N PRO A 32 -7.50 -16.96 4.87
CA PRO A 32 -6.28 -17.08 5.67
C PRO A 32 -5.17 -16.26 5.02
N VAL A 33 -4.55 -15.40 5.82
CA VAL A 33 -3.41 -14.58 5.35
C VAL A 33 -2.23 -15.52 5.05
N PRO A 34 -1.59 -15.43 3.88
CA PRO A 34 -0.37 -16.18 3.60
C PRO A 34 0.70 -15.95 4.68
N ILE A 35 1.42 -17.00 5.06
CA ILE A 35 2.36 -16.93 6.20
C ILE A 35 3.47 -15.89 6.01
N ASP A 36 4.01 -15.77 4.82
CA ASP A 36 5.04 -14.79 4.49
C ASP A 36 4.49 -13.35 4.46
N CYS A 37 3.26 -13.19 3.99
CA CYS A 37 2.54 -11.92 4.07
C CYS A 37 2.31 -11.52 5.53
N GLN A 38 1.85 -12.44 6.38
CA GLN A 38 1.66 -12.16 7.81
C GLN A 38 2.98 -11.75 8.49
N LYS A 39 4.08 -12.47 8.23
CA LYS A 39 5.41 -12.11 8.74
C LYS A 39 5.87 -10.72 8.31
N PHE A 40 5.58 -10.34 7.07
CA PHE A 40 5.88 -8.99 6.59
C PHE A 40 5.04 -7.95 7.31
N LEU A 41 3.73 -8.18 7.45
CA LEU A 41 2.82 -7.27 8.15
C LEU A 41 3.26 -7.05 9.61
N ASP A 42 3.66 -8.11 10.31
CA ASP A 42 4.13 -8.01 11.69
C ASP A 42 5.37 -7.10 11.79
N LYS A 43 6.37 -7.28 10.91
CA LYS A 43 7.56 -6.42 10.84
C LYS A 43 7.19 -4.96 10.52
N TYR A 44 6.30 -4.76 9.56
CA TYR A 44 5.89 -3.45 9.08
C TYR A 44 5.13 -2.66 10.16
N PHE A 45 4.15 -3.29 10.79
CA PHE A 45 3.37 -2.66 11.86
C PHE A 45 4.18 -2.48 13.16
N GLU A 46 5.18 -3.32 13.42
CA GLU A 46 6.11 -3.09 14.52
C GLU A 46 7.00 -1.86 14.25
N ALA A 47 7.45 -1.65 13.01
CA ALA A 47 8.15 -0.42 12.63
C ALA A 47 7.28 0.83 12.81
N ILE A 48 5.98 0.75 12.49
CA ILE A 48 5.02 1.84 12.71
C ILE A 48 4.84 2.09 14.22
N LYS A 49 4.69 1.05 15.02
CA LYS A 49 4.51 1.12 16.46
C LYS A 49 5.71 1.72 17.18
N SER A 50 6.90 1.31 16.77
CA SER A 50 8.17 1.84 17.29
C SER A 50 8.55 3.20 16.71
N LYS A 51 7.79 3.70 15.73
CA LYS A 51 8.08 4.94 14.97
C LYS A 51 9.45 4.88 14.28
N ASP A 52 9.88 3.70 13.86
CA ASP A 52 11.13 3.50 13.14
C ASP A 52 10.99 3.95 11.69
N VAL A 53 11.21 5.26 11.47
CA VAL A 53 11.13 5.89 10.16
C VAL A 53 12.07 5.25 9.14
N GLY A 54 13.23 4.75 9.58
CA GLY A 54 14.20 4.07 8.72
C GLY A 54 13.60 2.80 8.12
N LYS A 55 13.04 1.92 8.96
CA LYS A 55 12.39 0.70 8.50
C LYS A 55 11.13 0.95 7.68
N ILE A 56 10.30 1.94 8.07
CA ILE A 56 9.12 2.31 7.28
C ILE A 56 9.54 2.71 5.85
N LYS A 57 10.60 3.50 5.72
CA LYS A 57 11.18 3.88 4.42
C LYS A 57 11.68 2.65 3.66
N GLU A 58 12.46 1.78 4.31
CA GLU A 58 13.00 0.56 3.71
C GLU A 58 11.89 -0.32 3.12
N PHE A 59 10.86 -0.63 3.90
CA PHE A 59 9.73 -1.44 3.44
C PHE A 59 8.90 -0.79 2.31
N SER A 60 8.97 0.53 2.15
CA SER A 60 8.18 1.28 1.18
C SER A 60 9.01 1.87 0.03
N SER A 61 10.31 1.63 -0.01
CA SER A 61 11.22 2.19 -1.00
C SER A 61 11.53 1.27 -2.18
N TYR A 62 10.82 0.16 -2.29
CA TYR A 62 11.05 -0.80 -3.35
C TYR A 62 10.81 -0.21 -4.74
N VAL A 63 11.73 -0.53 -5.66
CA VAL A 63 11.64 -0.22 -7.09
C VAL A 63 11.85 -1.52 -7.85
N SER A 64 10.90 -1.91 -8.67
CA SER A 64 10.93 -3.18 -9.38
C SER A 64 12.10 -3.27 -10.37
N ASN A 65 12.47 -4.50 -10.76
CA ASN A 65 13.49 -4.70 -11.78
C ASN A 65 13.05 -4.11 -13.13
N ALA A 66 11.75 -4.19 -13.47
CA ALA A 66 11.21 -3.59 -14.68
C ALA A 66 11.39 -2.06 -14.71
N ASP A 67 11.18 -1.39 -13.57
CA ASP A 67 11.42 0.04 -13.47
C ASP A 67 12.91 0.39 -13.60
N ARG A 68 13.80 -0.50 -13.10
CA ARG A 68 15.27 -0.29 -13.16
C ARG A 68 15.82 -0.40 -14.57
N GLU A 69 15.29 -1.29 -15.40
CA GLU A 69 15.78 -1.51 -16.76
C GLU A 69 15.63 -0.29 -17.67
N GLY A 70 14.67 0.60 -17.38
CA GLY A 70 14.39 1.77 -18.22
C GLY A 70 14.91 3.11 -17.66
N MET A 71 15.50 3.14 -16.46
CA MET A 71 15.80 4.39 -15.78
C MET A 71 17.30 4.61 -15.52
N PRO A 72 17.80 5.86 -15.58
CA PRO A 72 19.11 6.21 -15.07
C PRO A 72 19.23 5.90 -13.57
N ALA A 73 20.40 5.44 -13.11
CA ALA A 73 20.62 5.03 -11.71
C ALA A 73 20.23 6.09 -10.68
N GLY A 74 20.52 7.36 -10.94
CA GLY A 74 20.14 8.46 -10.04
C GLY A 74 18.63 8.68 -9.93
N SER A 75 17.86 8.33 -10.96
CA SER A 75 16.39 8.41 -10.93
C SER A 75 15.79 7.33 -10.04
N ILE A 76 16.43 6.16 -9.98
CA ILE A 76 16.01 5.04 -9.11
C ILE A 76 16.16 5.43 -7.64
N ASP A 77 17.29 6.00 -7.27
CA ASP A 77 17.55 6.42 -5.89
C ASP A 77 16.59 7.53 -5.44
N MET A 78 16.33 8.50 -6.32
CA MET A 78 15.33 9.54 -6.07
C MET A 78 13.92 8.96 -5.90
N MET A 79 13.54 7.96 -6.70
CA MET A 79 12.25 7.29 -6.58
C MET A 79 12.12 6.54 -5.26
N ARG A 80 13.16 5.80 -4.84
CA ARG A 80 13.21 5.11 -3.54
C ARG A 80 13.04 6.07 -2.38
N GLU A 81 13.83 7.14 -2.39
CA GLU A 81 13.76 8.16 -1.36
C GLU A 81 12.38 8.80 -1.30
N THR A 82 11.81 9.15 -2.45
CA THR A 82 10.48 9.76 -2.55
C THR A 82 9.40 8.83 -2.00
N LYS A 83 9.36 7.56 -2.43
CA LYS A 83 8.39 6.57 -1.93
C LYS A 83 8.50 6.40 -0.41
N GLY A 84 9.72 6.19 0.10
CA GLY A 84 9.96 6.03 1.52
C GLY A 84 9.57 7.26 2.35
N LYS A 85 9.87 8.46 1.84
CA LYS A 85 9.48 9.72 2.47
C LYS A 85 7.96 9.87 2.57
N PHE A 86 7.23 9.62 1.48
CA PHE A 86 5.77 9.69 1.48
C PHE A 86 5.13 8.70 2.47
N ALA A 87 5.68 7.48 2.57
CA ALA A 87 5.19 6.51 3.54
C ALA A 87 5.38 7.02 4.98
N ALA A 88 6.59 7.48 5.32
CA ALA A 88 6.90 7.97 6.67
C ALA A 88 6.05 9.20 7.05
N GLU A 89 5.92 10.18 6.16
CA GLU A 89 5.10 11.38 6.39
C GLU A 89 3.60 11.03 6.52
N GLY A 90 3.14 10.04 5.76
CA GLY A 90 1.77 9.55 5.85
C GLY A 90 1.45 8.94 7.22
N PHE A 91 2.33 8.09 7.75
CA PHE A 91 2.17 7.54 9.09
C PHE A 91 2.31 8.60 10.19
N GLU A 92 3.18 9.58 10.02
CA GLU A 92 3.27 10.70 10.95
C GLU A 92 1.94 11.49 11.02
N ARG A 93 1.32 11.75 9.85
CA ARG A 93 0.00 12.40 9.79
C ARG A 93 -1.07 11.55 10.47
N MET A 94 -1.11 10.24 10.19
CA MET A 94 -2.05 9.33 10.82
C MET A 94 -1.88 9.30 12.34
N ASN A 95 -0.64 9.27 12.85
CA ASN A 95 -0.37 9.33 14.29
C ASN A 95 -0.81 10.67 14.93
N LYS A 96 -0.67 11.79 14.23
CA LYS A 96 -1.18 13.09 14.70
C LYS A 96 -2.70 13.09 14.81
N GLU A 97 -3.39 12.49 13.85
CA GLU A 97 -4.84 12.43 13.77
C GLU A 97 -5.44 11.47 14.79
N PHE A 98 -4.96 10.22 14.84
CA PHE A 98 -5.57 9.13 15.62
C PHE A 98 -4.83 8.81 16.92
N GLY A 99 -3.66 9.37 17.14
CA GLY A 99 -2.76 9.03 18.25
C GLY A 99 -1.81 7.90 17.88
N ASP A 100 -1.09 7.38 18.89
CA ASP A 100 -0.09 6.34 18.67
C ASP A 100 -0.75 5.01 18.27
N PHE A 101 -0.16 4.37 17.26
CA PHE A 101 -0.58 3.04 16.82
C PHE A 101 -0.40 2.01 17.96
N GLN A 102 -1.40 1.17 18.18
CA GLN A 102 -1.40 0.16 19.24
C GLN A 102 -1.36 -1.28 18.70
N SER A 103 -2.27 -1.58 17.78
CA SER A 103 -2.42 -2.93 17.24
C SER A 103 -3.14 -2.90 15.90
N TYR A 104 -3.07 -4.02 15.18
CA TYR A 104 -3.87 -4.25 13.97
C TYR A 104 -4.50 -5.64 13.99
N SER A 105 -5.51 -5.81 13.15
CA SER A 105 -6.06 -7.11 12.76
C SER A 105 -6.34 -7.11 11.27
N VAL A 106 -6.06 -8.20 10.58
CA VAL A 106 -6.37 -8.34 9.16
C VAL A 106 -7.87 -8.64 9.03
N ILE A 107 -8.55 -7.87 8.18
CA ILE A 107 -9.96 -8.07 7.81
C ILE A 107 -10.04 -8.92 6.55
N SER A 108 -9.22 -8.60 5.55
CA SER A 108 -9.15 -9.35 4.31
C SER A 108 -7.73 -9.38 3.76
N ALA A 109 -7.38 -10.48 3.10
CA ALA A 109 -6.14 -10.65 2.38
C ALA A 109 -6.47 -11.34 1.05
N ASN A 110 -6.04 -10.74 -0.05
CA ASN A 110 -6.20 -11.29 -1.38
C ASN A 110 -4.85 -11.27 -2.11
N GLU A 111 -4.29 -12.45 -2.36
CA GLU A 111 -3.03 -12.61 -3.07
C GLU A 111 -3.31 -13.05 -4.52
N THR A 112 -2.62 -12.44 -5.45
CA THR A 112 -2.73 -12.72 -6.88
C THR A 112 -1.33 -12.78 -7.49
N THR A 113 -1.01 -13.88 -8.16
CA THR A 113 0.21 -13.97 -8.96
C THR A 113 -0.07 -13.47 -10.38
N VAL A 114 0.71 -12.52 -10.84
CA VAL A 114 0.63 -11.95 -12.19
C VAL A 114 1.77 -12.51 -13.02
N THR A 115 1.44 -13.25 -14.08
CA THR A 115 2.41 -13.84 -15.00
C THR A 115 2.59 -12.99 -16.25
N THR A 116 3.73 -13.18 -16.95
CA THR A 116 3.97 -12.52 -18.25
C THR A 116 2.88 -12.85 -19.27
N ALA A 117 2.35 -14.07 -19.25
CA ALA A 117 1.27 -14.49 -20.14
C ALA A 117 -0.03 -13.72 -19.88
N GLU A 118 -0.37 -13.48 -18.61
CA GLU A 118 -1.56 -12.69 -18.25
C GLU A 118 -1.41 -11.22 -18.61
N LEU A 119 -0.21 -10.64 -18.43
CA LEU A 119 0.06 -9.26 -18.85
C LEU A 119 -0.11 -9.12 -20.38
N ALA A 120 0.41 -10.06 -21.15
CA ALA A 120 0.27 -10.08 -22.60
C ALA A 120 -1.19 -10.27 -23.05
N ALA A 121 -1.91 -11.21 -22.43
CA ALA A 121 -3.30 -11.53 -22.78
C ALA A 121 -4.28 -10.38 -22.50
N LYS A 122 -4.08 -9.66 -21.40
CA LYS A 122 -4.98 -8.57 -20.97
C LYS A 122 -4.67 -7.23 -21.61
N LYS A 123 -3.65 -7.12 -22.48
CA LYS A 123 -3.17 -5.84 -23.03
C LYS A 123 -3.01 -4.75 -21.94
N MET A 124 -2.69 -5.18 -20.72
CA MET A 124 -2.51 -4.28 -19.60
C MET A 124 -1.14 -3.60 -19.75
N GLN A 125 -1.09 -2.59 -20.58
CA GLN A 125 0.08 -1.74 -20.66
C GLN A 125 0.21 -0.97 -19.34
N GLY A 126 1.24 -1.27 -18.59
CA GLY A 126 1.85 -0.32 -17.67
C GLY A 126 1.35 -0.24 -16.24
N THR A 127 0.42 -1.09 -15.75
CA THR A 127 -0.15 -0.89 -14.41
C THR A 127 0.09 -2.00 -13.39
N ARG A 128 0.47 -3.20 -13.81
CA ARG A 128 0.85 -4.27 -12.87
C ARG A 128 2.15 -4.92 -13.33
N LEU A 129 3.05 -5.07 -12.38
CA LEU A 129 4.30 -5.77 -12.57
C LEU A 129 4.07 -7.28 -12.53
N GLN A 130 4.93 -8.03 -13.22
CA GLN A 130 5.02 -9.47 -13.04
C GLN A 130 5.49 -9.76 -11.63
N GLY A 131 4.80 -10.66 -10.92
CA GLY A 131 5.15 -11.03 -9.56
C GLY A 131 3.91 -11.37 -8.74
N VAL A 132 4.06 -11.33 -7.44
CA VAL A 132 2.98 -11.59 -6.49
C VAL A 132 2.50 -10.28 -5.89
N HIS A 133 1.22 -10.02 -6.05
CA HIS A 133 0.54 -8.86 -5.48
C HIS A 133 -0.38 -9.31 -4.36
N ALA A 134 -0.37 -8.61 -3.23
CA ALA A 134 -1.33 -8.86 -2.16
C ALA A 134 -2.05 -7.56 -1.79
N GLU A 135 -3.37 -7.60 -1.82
CA GLU A 135 -4.22 -6.53 -1.29
C GLU A 135 -4.68 -6.91 0.10
N ILE A 136 -4.29 -6.12 1.09
CA ILE A 136 -4.57 -6.38 2.50
C ILE A 136 -5.41 -5.23 3.05
N ILE A 137 -6.47 -5.57 3.76
CA ILE A 137 -7.24 -4.59 4.54
C ILE A 137 -7.07 -4.94 6.01
N CYS A 138 -6.55 -3.99 6.77
CA CYS A 138 -6.35 -4.11 8.20
C CYS A 138 -7.22 -3.09 8.95
N LYS A 139 -7.74 -3.50 10.09
CA LYS A 139 -8.28 -2.60 11.10
C LYS A 139 -7.18 -2.28 12.10
N ALA A 140 -6.79 -1.02 12.17
CA ALA A 140 -5.79 -0.51 13.09
C ALA A 140 -6.43 0.21 14.27
N LYS A 141 -5.90 0.01 15.47
CA LYS A 141 -6.30 0.69 16.72
C LYS A 141 -5.24 1.69 17.13
N PHE A 142 -5.68 2.84 17.62
CA PHE A 142 -4.83 3.95 18.05
C PHE A 142 -5.17 4.41 19.48
N SER A 143 -4.24 5.14 20.10
CA SER A 143 -4.35 5.55 21.52
C SER A 143 -5.48 6.53 21.81
N LYS A 144 -5.92 7.33 20.83
CA LYS A 144 -7.05 8.28 20.98
C LYS A 144 -8.43 7.61 20.82
N LYS A 145 -8.54 6.29 20.96
CA LYS A 145 -9.77 5.49 20.83
C LYS A 145 -10.42 5.53 19.44
N HIS A 146 -9.68 5.93 18.43
CA HIS A 146 -10.09 5.83 17.05
C HIS A 146 -9.56 4.56 16.43
N SER A 147 -10.30 4.01 15.49
CA SER A 147 -9.80 2.96 14.60
C SER A 147 -9.81 3.47 13.16
N ALA A 148 -8.93 2.90 12.36
CA ALA A 148 -8.86 3.18 10.96
C ALA A 148 -8.76 1.89 10.16
N LEU A 149 -9.36 1.86 8.99
CA LEU A 149 -9.10 0.85 7.99
C LEU A 149 -7.86 1.27 7.20
N ILE A 150 -6.85 0.42 7.20
CA ILE A 150 -5.63 0.60 6.42
C ILE A 150 -5.67 -0.41 5.28
N ARG A 151 -5.59 0.07 4.04
CA ARG A 151 -5.41 -0.76 2.86
C ARG A 151 -3.95 -0.71 2.45
N LEU A 152 -3.33 -1.87 2.30
CA LEU A 152 -1.97 -2.06 1.83
C LEU A 152 -2.00 -2.83 0.52
N ASN A 153 -1.34 -2.30 -0.50
CA ASN A 153 -0.97 -3.05 -1.69
C ASN A 153 0.48 -3.46 -1.53
N LEU A 154 0.70 -4.76 -1.43
CA LEU A 154 2.02 -5.36 -1.27
C LEU A 154 2.44 -5.99 -2.60
N PHE A 155 3.73 -6.00 -2.83
CA PHE A 155 4.34 -6.61 -4.00
C PHE A 155 5.61 -7.35 -3.65
N LYS A 156 5.84 -8.49 -4.31
CA LYS A 156 7.16 -9.18 -4.36
C LYS A 156 7.40 -9.72 -5.77
N GLU A 157 8.64 -9.69 -6.22
CA GLU A 157 8.99 -10.07 -7.60
C GLU A 157 8.87 -11.59 -7.84
N THR A 158 9.23 -12.38 -6.84
CA THR A 158 9.18 -13.85 -6.88
C THR A 158 8.53 -14.39 -5.62
N GLN A 159 8.21 -15.68 -5.62
CA GLN A 159 7.66 -16.33 -4.42
C GLN A 159 8.62 -16.30 -3.23
N ASP A 160 9.92 -16.30 -3.48
CA ASP A 160 10.97 -16.31 -2.45
C ASP A 160 11.44 -14.91 -2.02
N SER A 161 10.98 -13.86 -2.71
CA SER A 161 11.31 -12.47 -2.37
C SER A 161 10.50 -12.00 -1.17
N GLU A 162 11.03 -11.03 -0.42
CA GLU A 162 10.25 -10.35 0.61
C GLU A 162 9.22 -9.40 -0.02
N TYR A 163 8.10 -9.22 0.67
CA TYR A 163 7.11 -8.20 0.31
C TYR A 163 7.66 -6.79 0.53
N SER A 164 7.14 -5.87 -0.25
CA SER A 164 7.31 -4.43 -0.06
C SER A 164 5.95 -3.74 -0.18
N VAL A 165 5.80 -2.58 0.41
CA VAL A 165 4.60 -1.76 0.25
C VAL A 165 4.71 -0.97 -1.06
N GLU A 166 3.83 -1.28 -2.01
CA GLU A 166 3.71 -0.56 -3.27
C GLU A 166 2.88 0.70 -3.13
N ALA A 167 1.74 0.57 -2.43
CA ALA A 167 0.84 1.67 -2.11
C ALA A 167 0.10 1.40 -0.80
N TRP A 168 -0.35 2.46 -0.15
CA TRP A 168 -1.21 2.36 1.02
C TRP A 168 -2.17 3.54 1.12
N SER A 169 -3.27 3.33 1.80
CA SER A 169 -4.24 4.36 2.15
C SER A 169 -4.90 4.05 3.48
N TYR A 170 -5.51 5.04 4.12
CA TYR A 170 -6.29 4.81 5.32
C TYR A 170 -7.60 5.59 5.29
N GLN A 171 -8.57 5.08 6.03
CA GLN A 171 -9.87 5.71 6.23
C GLN A 171 -10.24 5.59 7.70
N ALA A 172 -10.66 6.69 8.34
CA ALA A 172 -11.22 6.65 9.68
C ALA A 172 -12.47 5.77 9.70
N GLU A 173 -12.59 4.93 10.72
CA GLU A 173 -13.87 4.28 11.00
C GLU A 173 -14.77 5.27 11.74
N PRO A 174 -16.06 5.33 11.39
CA PRO A 174 -17.04 6.19 12.03
C PRO A 174 -17.28 5.81 13.51
#